data_e907f45194d5a65b08545f7f2568b4fa
#
_entry.id   e907f45194d5a65b08545f7f2568b4fa
#
_cell.length_a   1.000
_cell.length_b   1.000
_cell.length_c   1.000
_cell.angle_alpha   90.00
_cell.angle_beta   90.00
_cell.angle_gamma   90.00
#
_symmetry.space_group_name_H-M   'P 1'
#
loop_
_entity.id
_entity.type
_entity.pdbx_description
1 polymer ?
#
loop_
_entity_poly.entity_id
_entity_poly.type
_entity_poly.pdbx_seq_one_letter_code
_entity_poly.pdbx_strand_id
1 'polypeptide(L)'
;VTVHGSTYEQSQERAIQECDLNGWTLISDSTWEGYDGGLDIMEGYLISISQALEEIHQDPTHIFLQAGVGGLAASFSAFIRKKLGASPTIIIVEPSTAPCLQVSIKKGKPTRITGPASEMGRLDCKFPSVEAFYSLSKTANAFVTITEREAQLGTRLLSDNGIFVSKSSSAGFVALRLLAKRR
;
A
#
# COMPACT_ATOMS: atom_id res chain seq x y z
N VAL A 1 24.61 -3.14 3.26
CA VAL A 1 23.40 -3.18 2.41
C VAL A 1 23.73 -3.96 1.16
N THR A 2 22.93 -4.98 0.86
CA THR A 2 23.09 -5.80 -0.35
C THR A 2 21.89 -5.52 -1.27
N VAL A 3 22.17 -5.22 -2.54
CA VAL A 3 21.15 -5.11 -3.58
C VAL A 3 21.09 -6.43 -4.32
N HIS A 4 19.90 -7.05 -4.43
CA HIS A 4 19.74 -8.34 -5.10
C HIS A 4 18.46 -8.38 -5.92
N GLY A 5 18.57 -8.92 -7.14
CA GLY A 5 17.44 -9.09 -8.05
C GLY A 5 16.94 -7.79 -8.67
N SER A 6 15.92 -7.91 -9.50
CA SER A 6 15.25 -6.80 -10.20
C SER A 6 13.81 -6.57 -9.71
N THR A 7 13.32 -7.39 -8.78
CA THR A 7 11.97 -7.29 -8.21
C THR A 7 12.01 -7.36 -6.69
N TYR A 8 10.96 -6.85 -6.05
CA TYR A 8 10.78 -6.93 -4.61
C TYR A 8 10.84 -8.39 -4.12
N GLU A 9 10.18 -9.30 -4.81
CA GLU A 9 10.11 -10.70 -4.43
C GLU A 9 11.48 -11.39 -4.47
N GLN A 10 12.31 -11.10 -5.49
CA GLN A 10 13.67 -11.64 -5.56
C GLN A 10 14.54 -11.15 -4.40
N SER A 11 14.41 -9.89 -4.03
CA SER A 11 15.11 -9.32 -2.88
C SER A 11 14.64 -9.96 -1.56
N GLN A 12 13.34 -10.21 -1.43
CA GLN A 12 12.75 -10.86 -0.26
C GLN A 12 13.22 -12.32 -0.14
N GLU A 13 13.19 -13.09 -1.22
CA GLU A 13 13.69 -14.48 -1.26
C GLU A 13 15.16 -14.55 -0.84
N ARG A 14 15.99 -13.61 -1.30
CA ARG A 14 17.39 -13.55 -0.87
C ARG A 14 17.54 -13.22 0.61
N ALA A 15 16.74 -12.28 1.13
CA ALA A 15 16.76 -11.94 2.56
C ALA A 15 16.40 -13.16 3.44
N ILE A 16 15.39 -13.93 3.05
CA ILE A 16 15.01 -15.17 3.74
C ILE A 16 16.19 -16.14 3.76
N GLN A 17 16.82 -16.40 2.60
CA GLN A 17 17.97 -17.30 2.50
C GLN A 17 19.15 -16.86 3.39
N GLU A 18 19.45 -15.57 3.43
CA GLU A 18 20.53 -15.04 4.27
C GLU A 18 20.20 -15.19 5.76
N CYS A 19 18.95 -14.97 6.16
CA CYS A 19 18.52 -15.18 7.53
C CYS A 19 18.67 -16.66 7.95
N ASP A 20 18.23 -17.59 7.11
CA ASP A 20 18.34 -19.03 7.36
C ASP A 20 19.79 -19.49 7.47
N LEU A 21 20.66 -19.01 6.58
CA LEU A 21 22.09 -19.39 6.55
C LEU A 21 22.87 -18.85 7.75
N ASN A 22 22.52 -17.67 8.25
CA ASN A 22 23.28 -16.99 9.28
C ASN A 22 22.59 -17.01 10.66
N GLY A 23 21.40 -17.61 10.78
CA GLY A 23 20.62 -17.60 12.02
C GLY A 23 20.13 -16.20 12.41
N TRP A 24 19.85 -15.34 11.40
CA TRP A 24 19.36 -13.98 11.63
C TRP A 24 17.83 -13.94 11.72
N THR A 25 17.33 -12.95 12.44
CA THR A 25 15.89 -12.68 12.45
C THR A 25 15.48 -11.90 11.19
N LEU A 26 14.54 -12.44 10.43
CA LEU A 26 13.97 -11.72 9.31
C LEU A 26 12.99 -10.64 9.80
N ILE A 27 13.12 -9.43 9.26
CA ILE A 27 12.15 -8.35 9.40
C ILE A 27 11.66 -7.97 8.00
N SER A 28 10.39 -8.23 7.72
CA SER A 28 9.75 -7.92 6.44
C SER A 28 8.42 -7.22 6.66
N ASP A 29 8.07 -6.28 5.77
CA ASP A 29 6.79 -5.54 5.77
C ASP A 29 5.61 -6.33 5.19
N SER A 30 5.82 -7.60 4.86
CA SER A 30 4.83 -8.49 4.27
C SER A 30 4.65 -9.73 5.13
N THR A 31 3.47 -10.34 5.06
CA THR A 31 3.15 -11.64 5.69
C THR A 31 2.85 -12.68 4.62
N TRP A 32 3.20 -13.93 4.92
CA TRP A 32 2.88 -15.10 4.08
C TRP A 32 2.70 -16.33 4.96
N GLU A 33 2.31 -17.46 4.38
CA GLU A 33 2.14 -18.69 5.12
C GLU A 33 3.43 -19.12 5.85
N GLY A 34 3.35 -19.18 7.18
CA GLY A 34 4.49 -19.48 8.06
C GLY A 34 5.33 -18.29 8.49
N TYR A 35 4.98 -17.04 8.11
CA TYR A 35 5.64 -15.82 8.55
C TYR A 35 4.63 -14.69 8.82
N ASP A 36 4.58 -14.24 10.06
CA ASP A 36 3.70 -13.19 10.56
C ASP A 36 4.41 -11.91 11.05
N GLY A 37 5.75 -11.87 11.02
CA GLY A 37 6.54 -10.71 11.49
C GLY A 37 6.19 -9.38 10.82
N GLY A 38 5.53 -9.40 9.67
CA GLY A 38 4.98 -8.20 9.04
C GLY A 38 3.84 -7.55 9.85
N LEU A 39 3.21 -8.27 10.80
CA LEU A 39 2.19 -7.70 11.70
C LEU A 39 2.79 -6.66 12.64
N ASP A 40 3.99 -6.88 13.16
CA ASP A 40 4.67 -5.90 14.03
C ASP A 40 4.91 -4.58 13.30
N ILE A 41 5.26 -4.65 12.01
CA ILE A 41 5.40 -3.47 11.16
C ILE A 41 4.03 -2.78 10.96
N MET A 42 2.98 -3.57 10.74
CA MET A 42 1.61 -3.05 10.58
C MET A 42 1.11 -2.38 11.87
N GLU A 43 1.44 -2.91 13.05
CA GLU A 43 1.15 -2.26 14.33
C GLU A 43 1.89 -0.94 14.48
N GLY A 44 3.15 -0.87 14.06
CA GLY A 44 3.92 0.38 14.06
C GLY A 44 3.26 1.50 13.25
N TYR A 45 2.60 1.19 12.15
CA TYR A 45 1.86 2.17 11.36
C TYR A 45 0.65 2.78 12.08
N LEU A 46 0.11 2.14 13.12
CA LEU A 46 -1.05 2.66 13.88
C LEU A 46 -0.74 3.99 14.57
N ILE A 47 0.51 4.24 14.94
CA ILE A 47 0.95 5.51 15.52
C ILE A 47 0.69 6.65 14.55
N SER A 48 1.10 6.48 13.29
CA SER A 48 0.97 7.53 12.26
C SER A 48 -0.48 7.85 11.95
N ILE A 49 -1.36 6.84 11.84
CA ILE A 49 -2.78 7.11 11.58
C ILE A 49 -3.50 7.69 12.79
N SER A 50 -3.11 7.30 14.02
CA SER A 50 -3.66 7.92 15.23
C SER A 50 -3.37 9.41 15.27
N GLN A 51 -2.10 9.79 15.05
CA GLN A 51 -1.69 11.19 15.00
C GLN A 51 -2.40 11.96 13.88
N ALA A 52 -2.50 11.38 12.68
CA ALA A 52 -3.19 12.02 11.57
C ALA A 52 -4.68 12.28 11.86
N LEU A 53 -5.36 11.36 12.54
CA LEU A 53 -6.76 11.56 12.90
C LEU A 53 -6.96 12.58 14.03
N GLU A 54 -5.99 12.76 14.93
CA GLU A 54 -6.02 13.79 15.97
C GLU A 54 -5.88 15.20 15.40
N GLU A 55 -5.19 15.37 14.27
CA GLU A 55 -5.00 16.65 13.58
C GLU A 55 -6.17 17.04 12.65
N ILE A 56 -7.05 16.10 12.33
CA ILE A 56 -8.20 16.33 11.44
C ILE A 56 -9.35 16.96 12.25
N HIS A 57 -9.80 18.15 11.84
CA HIS A 57 -10.89 18.88 12.51
C HIS A 57 -12.31 18.43 12.09
N GLN A 58 -12.42 17.66 11.00
CA GLN A 58 -13.70 17.15 10.49
C GLN A 58 -13.52 15.72 10.01
N ASP A 59 -14.50 14.86 10.28
CA ASP A 59 -14.45 13.47 9.82
C ASP A 59 -14.38 13.40 8.29
N PRO A 60 -13.40 12.67 7.75
CA PRO A 60 -13.25 12.53 6.30
C PRO A 60 -14.39 11.70 5.72
N THR A 61 -14.91 12.11 4.56
CA THR A 61 -15.91 11.33 3.80
C THR A 61 -15.27 10.27 2.91
N HIS A 62 -14.05 10.55 2.42
CA HIS A 62 -13.28 9.67 1.54
C HIS A 62 -11.82 9.66 1.96
N ILE A 63 -11.23 8.49 1.98
CA ILE A 63 -9.82 8.28 2.34
C ILE A 63 -9.16 7.46 1.24
N PHE A 64 -8.06 7.98 0.70
CA PHE A 64 -7.29 7.33 -0.37
C PHE A 64 -5.97 6.84 0.19
N LEU A 65 -5.75 5.54 0.18
CA LEU A 65 -4.57 4.89 0.73
C LEU A 65 -3.80 4.19 -0.38
N GLN A 66 -2.56 4.62 -0.60
CA GLN A 66 -1.67 3.93 -1.53
C GLN A 66 -1.23 2.58 -0.97
N ALA A 67 -1.07 1.60 -1.85
CA ALA A 67 -0.67 0.25 -1.45
C ALA A 67 0.32 -0.39 -2.44
N GLY A 68 1.38 -0.97 -1.89
CA GLY A 68 2.21 -2.00 -2.50
C GLY A 68 1.74 -3.37 -2.02
N VAL A 69 2.46 -4.03 -1.10
CA VAL A 69 1.98 -5.27 -0.45
C VAL A 69 0.73 -5.07 0.41
N GLY A 70 0.45 -3.83 0.83
CA GLY A 70 -0.79 -3.45 1.49
C GLY A 70 -0.71 -3.22 3.00
N GLY A 71 0.43 -3.45 3.67
CA GLY A 71 0.55 -3.39 5.12
C GLY A 71 0.10 -2.04 5.72
N LEU A 72 0.65 -0.92 5.22
CA LEU A 72 0.26 0.42 5.67
C LEU A 72 -1.24 0.69 5.43
N ALA A 73 -1.74 0.37 4.23
CA ALA A 73 -3.13 0.60 3.87
C ALA A 73 -4.09 -0.22 4.75
N ALA A 74 -3.72 -1.47 5.07
CA ALA A 74 -4.49 -2.35 5.96
C ALA A 74 -4.54 -1.82 7.39
N SER A 75 -3.40 -1.41 7.95
CA SER A 75 -3.31 -0.83 9.29
C SER A 75 -4.16 0.44 9.42
N PHE A 76 -4.02 1.35 8.46
CA PHE A 76 -4.80 2.59 8.43
C PHE A 76 -6.28 2.32 8.28
N SER A 77 -6.66 1.44 7.34
CA SER A 77 -8.04 1.09 7.08
C SER A 77 -8.72 0.46 8.31
N ALA A 78 -8.06 -0.48 8.98
CA ALA A 78 -8.56 -1.12 10.19
C ALA A 78 -8.74 -0.11 11.34
N PHE A 79 -7.75 0.77 11.56
CA PHE A 79 -7.82 1.80 12.58
C PHE A 79 -8.94 2.81 12.32
N ILE A 80 -9.08 3.26 11.08
CA ILE A 80 -10.15 4.17 10.65
C ILE A 80 -11.54 3.52 10.91
N ARG A 81 -11.71 2.24 10.54
CA ARG A 81 -12.94 1.52 10.81
C ARG A 81 -13.25 1.42 12.32
N LYS A 82 -12.23 1.22 13.12
CA LYS A 82 -12.37 1.18 14.60
C LYS A 82 -12.80 2.54 15.17
N LYS A 83 -12.29 3.65 14.63
CA LYS A 83 -12.54 5.01 15.15
C LYS A 83 -13.77 5.67 14.55
N LEU A 84 -13.98 5.56 13.24
CA LEU A 84 -15.00 6.28 12.48
C LEU A 84 -16.10 5.36 11.92
N GLY A 85 -16.05 4.06 12.18
CA GLY A 85 -17.05 3.10 11.71
C GLY A 85 -17.07 2.99 10.17
N ALA A 86 -18.28 2.86 9.62
CA ALA A 86 -18.49 2.68 8.19
C ALA A 86 -18.58 4.01 7.40
N SER A 87 -18.60 5.15 8.09
CA SER A 87 -18.84 6.47 7.46
C SER A 87 -17.89 6.82 6.34
N PRO A 88 -16.53 6.77 6.49
CA PRO A 88 -15.65 7.12 5.39
C PRO A 88 -15.59 6.01 4.33
N THR A 89 -15.62 6.43 3.06
CA THR A 89 -15.30 5.55 1.93
C THR A 89 -13.80 5.39 1.83
N ILE A 90 -13.28 4.18 2.03
CA ILE A 90 -11.85 3.87 1.94
C ILE A 90 -11.52 3.30 0.58
N ILE A 91 -10.62 3.96 -0.14
CA ILE A 91 -10.20 3.64 -1.50
C ILE A 91 -8.72 3.27 -1.49
N ILE A 92 -8.40 2.06 -1.92
CA ILE A 92 -7.02 1.58 -2.06
C ILE A 92 -6.53 1.92 -3.46
N VAL A 93 -5.31 2.46 -3.54
CA VAL A 93 -4.71 2.96 -4.78
C VAL A 93 -3.42 2.21 -5.08
N GLU A 94 -3.36 1.58 -6.25
CA GLU A 94 -2.21 0.81 -6.73
C GLU A 94 -1.71 1.31 -8.09
N PRO A 95 -0.45 1.02 -8.47
CA PRO A 95 0.00 1.22 -9.84
C PRO A 95 -0.77 0.32 -10.81
N SER A 96 -1.11 0.81 -11.99
CA SER A 96 -1.76 -0.01 -13.02
C SER A 96 -0.88 -1.17 -13.51
N THR A 97 0.43 -1.07 -13.31
CA THR A 97 1.41 -2.12 -13.63
C THR A 97 1.63 -3.12 -12.50
N ALA A 98 1.13 -2.82 -11.28
CA ALA A 98 1.29 -3.67 -10.10
C ALA A 98 0.01 -3.72 -9.22
N PRO A 99 -1.18 -4.07 -9.77
CA PRO A 99 -2.44 -4.06 -9.02
C PRO A 99 -2.67 -5.39 -8.28
N CYS A 100 -1.73 -5.83 -7.44
CA CYS A 100 -1.78 -7.16 -6.83
C CYS A 100 -2.95 -7.32 -5.85
N LEU A 101 -3.30 -6.29 -5.08
CA LEU A 101 -4.45 -6.31 -4.18
C LEU A 101 -5.76 -6.29 -4.96
N GLN A 102 -5.92 -5.40 -5.94
CA GLN A 102 -7.14 -5.34 -6.76
C GLN A 102 -7.43 -6.68 -7.45
N VAL A 103 -6.40 -7.31 -8.02
CA VAL A 103 -6.53 -8.63 -8.67
C VAL A 103 -6.87 -9.70 -7.64
N SER A 104 -6.25 -9.67 -6.46
CA SER A 104 -6.51 -10.63 -5.38
C SER A 104 -7.95 -10.51 -4.86
N ILE A 105 -8.44 -9.30 -4.66
CA ILE A 105 -9.84 -9.05 -4.26
C ILE A 105 -10.83 -9.59 -5.31
N LYS A 106 -10.59 -9.32 -6.60
CA LYS A 106 -11.43 -9.87 -7.68
C LYS A 106 -11.43 -11.40 -7.73
N LYS A 107 -10.33 -12.04 -7.34
CA LYS A 107 -10.19 -13.51 -7.30
C LYS A 107 -10.60 -14.14 -5.96
N GLY A 108 -10.85 -13.34 -4.94
CA GLY A 108 -11.19 -13.81 -3.59
C GLY A 108 -10.03 -14.49 -2.83
N LYS A 109 -8.79 -14.38 -3.31
CA LYS A 109 -7.59 -14.96 -2.69
C LYS A 109 -6.32 -14.21 -3.05
N PRO A 110 -5.30 -14.20 -2.17
CA PRO A 110 -3.97 -13.66 -2.51
C PRO A 110 -3.48 -14.24 -3.82
N THR A 111 -3.12 -13.38 -4.76
CA THR A 111 -2.79 -13.79 -6.13
C THR A 111 -1.54 -13.06 -6.60
N ARG A 112 -0.55 -13.84 -7.07
CA ARG A 112 0.63 -13.29 -7.76
C ARG A 112 0.22 -12.80 -9.15
N ILE A 113 0.71 -11.63 -9.50
CA ILE A 113 0.56 -11.03 -10.82
C ILE A 113 1.92 -10.92 -11.52
N THR A 114 1.88 -10.68 -12.81
CA THR A 114 3.05 -10.33 -13.63
C THR A 114 2.82 -8.98 -14.28
N GLY A 115 3.88 -8.31 -14.64
CA GLY A 115 3.80 -7.00 -15.30
C GLY A 115 5.16 -6.30 -15.30
N PRO A 116 5.29 -5.19 -16.05
CA PRO A 116 6.50 -4.38 -16.03
C PRO A 116 6.72 -3.75 -14.66
N ALA A 117 7.96 -3.32 -14.41
CA ALA A 117 8.28 -2.56 -13.20
C ALA A 117 7.55 -1.22 -13.20
N SER A 118 7.12 -0.79 -12.03
CA SER A 118 6.51 0.52 -11.81
C SER A 118 7.55 1.54 -11.38
N GLU A 119 7.43 2.76 -11.91
CA GLU A 119 8.20 3.91 -11.40
C GLU A 119 7.73 4.37 -10.01
N MET A 120 6.56 3.93 -9.57
CA MET A 120 6.12 4.00 -8.18
C MET A 120 6.77 2.87 -7.37
N GLY A 121 8.10 2.84 -7.28
CA GLY A 121 8.90 1.70 -6.85
C GLY A 121 8.53 1.14 -5.47
N ARG A 122 8.02 1.98 -4.53
CA ARG A 122 7.56 1.49 -3.21
C ARG A 122 6.18 0.81 -3.26
N LEU A 123 5.50 0.89 -4.39
CA LEU A 123 4.21 0.24 -4.63
C LEU A 123 4.33 -0.87 -5.69
N ASP A 124 5.54 -1.12 -6.23
CA ASP A 124 5.77 -2.14 -7.26
C ASP A 124 5.86 -3.54 -6.66
N CYS A 125 4.73 -4.06 -6.20
CA CYS A 125 4.62 -5.36 -5.59
C CYS A 125 3.74 -6.28 -6.43
N LYS A 126 4.20 -7.50 -6.67
CA LYS A 126 3.51 -8.46 -7.53
C LYS A 126 2.72 -9.52 -6.73
N PHE A 127 2.85 -9.50 -5.40
CA PHE A 127 2.09 -10.36 -4.49
C PHE A 127 1.72 -9.56 -3.23
N PRO A 128 0.47 -9.63 -2.74
CA PRO A 128 0.07 -8.91 -1.55
C PRO A 128 0.57 -9.61 -0.28
N SER A 129 0.78 -8.85 0.79
CA SER A 129 0.83 -9.40 2.14
C SER A 129 -0.49 -10.11 2.45
N VAL A 130 -0.42 -11.32 2.95
CA VAL A 130 -1.60 -12.19 3.16
C VAL A 130 -2.55 -11.54 4.18
N GLU A 131 -2.03 -11.08 5.32
CA GLU A 131 -2.84 -10.43 6.33
C GLU A 131 -3.39 -9.08 5.87
N ALA A 132 -2.62 -8.32 5.08
CA ALA A 132 -3.12 -7.10 4.47
C ALA A 132 -4.29 -7.36 3.53
N PHE A 133 -4.22 -8.41 2.70
CA PHE A 133 -5.33 -8.82 1.84
C PHE A 133 -6.60 -9.13 2.66
N TYR A 134 -6.49 -9.96 3.70
CA TYR A 134 -7.67 -10.31 4.54
C TYR A 134 -8.24 -9.11 5.28
N SER A 135 -7.40 -8.22 5.78
CA SER A 135 -7.85 -6.99 6.43
C SER A 135 -8.57 -6.07 5.44
N LEU A 136 -7.94 -5.78 4.29
CA LEU A 136 -8.50 -4.89 3.28
C LEU A 136 -9.76 -5.44 2.61
N SER A 137 -9.89 -6.75 2.50
CA SER A 137 -11.13 -7.37 1.98
C SER A 137 -12.36 -7.06 2.83
N LYS A 138 -12.17 -6.74 4.12
CA LYS A 138 -13.23 -6.42 5.08
C LYS A 138 -13.38 -4.91 5.33
N THR A 139 -12.32 -4.14 5.13
CA THR A 139 -12.26 -2.75 5.57
C THR A 139 -12.30 -1.73 4.44
N ALA A 140 -11.81 -2.08 3.23
CA ALA A 140 -11.81 -1.20 2.07
C ALA A 140 -13.15 -1.26 1.31
N ASN A 141 -13.53 -0.13 0.68
CA ASN A 141 -14.74 -0.04 -0.16
C ASN A 141 -14.42 -0.19 -1.64
N ALA A 142 -13.24 0.24 -2.07
CA ALA A 142 -12.86 0.22 -3.49
C ALA A 142 -11.35 0.05 -3.68
N PHE A 143 -10.98 -0.49 -4.83
CA PHE A 143 -9.60 -0.62 -5.29
C PHE A 143 -9.51 0.02 -6.67
N VAL A 144 -8.62 0.99 -6.82
CA VAL A 144 -8.41 1.73 -8.06
C VAL A 144 -6.94 1.70 -8.46
N THR A 145 -6.68 1.89 -9.74
CA THR A 145 -5.31 1.97 -10.23
C THR A 145 -5.05 3.32 -10.86
N ILE A 146 -3.79 3.77 -10.80
CA ILE A 146 -3.28 4.93 -11.49
C ILE A 146 -2.12 4.54 -12.40
N THR A 147 -1.96 5.26 -13.51
CA THR A 147 -0.85 5.06 -14.44
C THR A 147 0.40 5.82 -13.99
N GLU A 148 1.56 5.43 -14.52
CA GLU A 148 2.84 6.12 -14.30
C GLU A 148 2.75 7.61 -14.69
N ARG A 149 2.08 7.91 -15.81
CA ARG A 149 1.88 9.28 -16.29
C ARG A 149 1.03 10.10 -15.31
N GLU A 150 -0.03 9.53 -14.78
CA GLU A 150 -0.88 10.19 -13.79
C GLU A 150 -0.12 10.47 -12.49
N ALA A 151 0.67 9.49 -12.02
CA ALA A 151 1.54 9.65 -10.86
C ALA A 151 2.56 10.78 -11.07
N GLN A 152 3.21 10.82 -12.24
CA GLN A 152 4.17 11.88 -12.58
C GLN A 152 3.52 13.28 -12.59
N LEU A 153 2.35 13.41 -13.21
CA LEU A 153 1.64 14.69 -13.25
C LEU A 153 1.17 15.14 -11.86
N GLY A 154 0.72 14.20 -11.02
CA GLY A 154 0.32 14.50 -9.65
C GLY A 154 1.50 14.92 -8.76
N THR A 155 2.62 14.22 -8.86
CA THR A 155 3.86 14.56 -8.14
C THR A 155 4.35 15.95 -8.54
N ARG A 156 4.34 16.27 -9.83
CA ARG A 156 4.71 17.61 -10.31
C ARG A 156 3.79 18.68 -9.75
N LEU A 157 2.48 18.46 -9.76
CA LEU A 157 1.53 19.43 -9.20
C LEU A 157 1.76 19.69 -7.71
N LEU A 158 2.05 18.66 -6.93
CA LEU A 158 2.39 18.80 -5.50
C LEU A 158 3.69 19.59 -5.34
N SER A 159 4.71 19.29 -6.15
CA SER A 159 5.98 20.03 -6.14
C SER A 159 5.80 21.52 -6.49
N ASP A 160 4.97 21.82 -7.50
CA ASP A 160 4.66 23.22 -7.89
C ASP A 160 3.94 24.00 -6.76
N ASN A 161 3.36 23.28 -5.78
CA ASN A 161 2.75 23.85 -4.56
C ASN A 161 3.61 23.66 -3.30
N GLY A 162 4.90 23.38 -3.45
CA GLY A 162 5.85 23.29 -2.34
C GLY A 162 5.81 21.96 -1.56
N ILE A 163 5.08 20.95 -2.05
CA ILE A 163 4.97 19.63 -1.41
C ILE A 163 5.82 18.61 -2.19
N PHE A 164 7.00 18.31 -1.65
CA PHE A 164 7.96 17.41 -2.30
C PHE A 164 7.77 15.96 -1.84
N VAL A 165 7.27 15.11 -2.72
CA VAL A 165 6.96 13.70 -2.45
C VAL A 165 7.40 12.81 -3.61
N SER A 166 7.53 11.50 -3.35
CA SER A 166 7.75 10.52 -4.42
C SER A 166 6.46 10.23 -5.20
N LYS A 167 6.59 9.62 -6.39
CA LYS A 167 5.44 9.11 -7.15
C LYS A 167 4.59 8.14 -6.33
N SER A 168 5.22 7.28 -5.55
CA SER A 168 4.53 6.35 -4.65
C SER A 168 3.69 7.07 -3.59
N SER A 169 4.24 8.10 -2.95
CA SER A 169 3.55 8.85 -1.89
C SER A 169 2.43 9.73 -2.43
N SER A 170 2.51 10.17 -3.69
CA SER A 170 1.47 10.98 -4.32
C SER A 170 0.25 10.19 -4.80
N ALA A 171 0.30 8.87 -4.81
CA ALA A 171 -0.70 8.03 -5.48
C ALA A 171 -2.13 8.24 -4.95
N GLY A 172 -2.30 8.35 -3.63
CA GLY A 172 -3.60 8.65 -3.02
C GLY A 172 -4.17 9.99 -3.48
N PHE A 173 -3.35 11.03 -3.50
CA PHE A 173 -3.73 12.36 -4.00
C PHE A 173 -4.10 12.32 -5.49
N VAL A 174 -3.36 11.58 -6.30
CA VAL A 174 -3.63 11.42 -7.74
C VAL A 174 -5.00 10.80 -7.94
N ALA A 175 -5.31 9.71 -7.25
CA ALA A 175 -6.60 9.04 -7.35
C ALA A 175 -7.76 9.95 -6.92
N LEU A 176 -7.62 10.69 -5.80
CA LEU A 176 -8.59 11.69 -5.38
C LEU A 176 -8.88 12.69 -6.51
N ARG A 177 -7.83 13.24 -7.11
CA ARG A 177 -7.94 14.24 -8.16
C ARG A 177 -8.62 13.73 -9.43
N LEU A 178 -8.32 12.50 -9.82
CA LEU A 178 -8.94 11.85 -11.00
C LEU A 178 -10.43 11.61 -10.77
N LEU A 179 -10.82 11.18 -9.58
CA LEU A 179 -12.22 10.94 -9.25
C LEU A 179 -13.01 12.25 -9.10
N ALA A 180 -12.41 13.29 -8.53
CA ALA A 180 -13.05 14.61 -8.41
C ALA A 180 -13.33 15.28 -9.77
N LYS A 181 -12.53 15.02 -10.81
CA LYS A 181 -12.72 15.56 -12.16
C LYS A 181 -13.83 14.87 -12.96
N ARG A 182 -14.31 13.71 -12.50
CA ARG A 182 -15.37 12.95 -13.18
C ARG A 182 -16.78 13.35 -12.73
N ARG A 183 -16.86 14.32 -11.82
CA ARG A 183 -18.11 14.97 -11.44
C ARG A 183 -18.31 16.24 -12.27
#